data_087b5a7911de794d304a16db20f752bd
#
_entry.id   087b5a7911de794d304a16db20f752bd
#
_cell.length_a   1.000
_cell.length_b   1.000
_cell.length_c   1.000
_cell.angle_alpha   90.00
_cell.angle_beta   90.00
_cell.angle_gamma   90.00
#
_symmetry.space_group_name_H-M   'P 1'
#
loop_
_entity.id
_entity.type
_entity.pdbx_description
1 polymer ?
#
loop_
_entity_poly.entity_id
_entity_poly.type
_entity_poly.pdbx_seq_one_letter_code
_entity_poly.pdbx_strand_id
1 'polypeptide(L)'
;MTNAIHRRGFLKAAGLTAASLSLGATTLQGRAPELIRNTLGHPRLLSGCCAYSYRKYLENGPMTMEDFILEAVELEIDGVDMTTYYLKSTQPSYLLELRRLAFRNGVPFSGAAIRTDMCQPDPTERAEEIEKIKKWLEVTDLLGASHLRVFGGEVPKGASGEQGIQWVVETMKPACDYAATKGITLGIESHGGITSKAANIIEILRRVDSPYAGCNLDISNFQDDPYTQIEACIPYATHAHIRDFYGAAKKPLDLERVWKLFAQGGYKGFTSAEYEGDEDSKTGVPKLLAKIKALNKKYSTV
;
A
#
# COMPACT_ATOMS: atom_id res chain seq x y z
N MET A 1 -10.43 -56.66 13.63
CA MET A 1 -9.38 -56.33 14.64
C MET A 1 -9.12 -54.83 14.55
N THR A 2 -9.75 -54.09 15.44
CA THR A 2 -9.76 -52.65 15.50
C THR A 2 -8.66 -52.16 16.44
N ASN A 3 -7.70 -51.41 15.96
CA ASN A 3 -6.73 -50.72 16.81
C ASN A 3 -7.16 -49.28 17.05
N ALA A 4 -7.70 -49.02 18.24
CA ALA A 4 -7.98 -47.72 18.79
C ALA A 4 -6.67 -47.10 19.30
N ILE A 5 -6.28 -45.94 18.77
CA ILE A 5 -5.16 -45.13 19.28
C ILE A 5 -5.63 -44.31 20.46
N HIS A 6 -5.12 -44.62 21.64
CA HIS A 6 -5.41 -43.95 22.92
C HIS A 6 -4.89 -42.49 22.95
N ARG A 7 -5.79 -41.53 23.08
CA ARG A 7 -5.55 -40.13 23.42
C ARG A 7 -5.33 -39.93 24.93
N ARG A 8 -4.38 -40.56 25.54
CA ARG A 8 -4.05 -40.32 26.96
C ARG A 8 -2.56 -40.46 27.20
N GLY A 9 -1.81 -39.38 27.03
CA GLY A 9 -0.37 -39.36 27.29
C GLY A 9 0.33 -38.01 27.28
N PHE A 10 -0.38 -36.89 27.29
CA PHE A 10 0.26 -35.57 27.16
C PHE A 10 0.07 -34.63 28.35
N LEU A 11 -0.25 -35.16 29.52
CA LEU A 11 -0.41 -34.34 30.74
C LEU A 11 0.29 -35.02 31.92
N LYS A 12 1.61 -34.97 31.97
CA LYS A 12 2.39 -35.15 33.22
C LYS A 12 3.85 -34.74 32.97
N ALA A 13 4.14 -33.45 33.09
CA ALA A 13 5.43 -32.89 33.56
C ALA A 13 5.34 -31.37 33.59
N ALA A 14 4.67 -30.84 34.60
CA ALA A 14 4.84 -29.44 34.98
C ALA A 14 5.23 -29.47 36.47
N GLY A 15 6.51 -29.62 36.72
CA GLY A 15 7.10 -29.42 38.05
C GLY A 15 7.15 -27.90 38.35
N LEU A 16 6.51 -27.51 39.45
CA LEU A 16 6.62 -26.16 40.02
C LEU A 16 8.03 -25.94 40.53
N THR A 17 8.73 -24.97 39.96
CA THR A 17 9.80 -24.23 40.65
C THR A 17 9.38 -22.77 40.74
N ALA A 18 8.98 -22.36 41.95
CA ALA A 18 8.76 -20.96 42.29
C ALA A 18 10.11 -20.26 42.33
N ALA A 19 10.46 -19.52 41.32
CA ALA A 19 11.53 -18.54 41.34
C ALA A 19 10.92 -17.16 41.57
N SER A 20 11.18 -16.57 42.72
CA SER A 20 10.85 -15.20 43.05
C SER A 20 11.60 -14.25 42.12
N LEU A 21 10.89 -13.70 41.12
CA LEU A 21 11.36 -12.61 40.27
C LEU A 21 11.03 -11.29 40.99
N SER A 22 12.07 -10.65 41.52
CA SER A 22 12.05 -9.24 41.88
C SER A 22 11.71 -8.40 40.68
N LEU A 23 10.55 -7.75 40.65
CA LEU A 23 10.18 -6.71 39.70
C LEU A 23 11.12 -5.51 39.87
N GLY A 24 12.24 -5.52 39.18
CA GLY A 24 12.92 -4.30 38.83
C GLY A 24 12.06 -3.56 37.81
N ALA A 25 11.53 -2.41 38.20
CA ALA A 25 10.90 -1.47 37.27
C ALA A 25 11.97 -0.95 36.31
N THR A 26 12.24 -1.70 35.24
CA THR A 26 12.89 -1.15 34.05
C THR A 26 11.86 -0.26 33.41
N THR A 27 12.04 1.04 33.50
CA THR A 27 11.40 2.02 32.64
C THR A 27 11.58 1.52 31.19
N LEU A 28 10.47 1.09 30.59
CA LEU A 28 10.37 0.94 29.14
C LEU A 28 10.60 2.33 28.54
N GLN A 29 11.86 2.71 28.40
CA GLN A 29 12.22 3.72 27.40
C GLN A 29 11.76 3.15 26.09
N GLY A 30 10.67 3.75 25.54
CA GLY A 30 10.09 3.37 24.28
C GLY A 30 11.16 3.33 23.21
N ARG A 31 11.59 2.13 22.83
CA ARG A 31 12.22 1.94 21.54
C ARG A 31 11.19 2.41 20.54
N ALA A 32 11.51 3.47 19.78
CA ALA A 32 10.72 3.87 18.64
C ALA A 32 10.37 2.60 17.85
N PRO A 33 9.08 2.39 17.47
CA PRO A 33 8.72 1.24 16.68
C PRO A 33 9.70 1.17 15.52
N GLU A 34 10.36 0.05 15.39
CA GLU A 34 11.24 -0.18 14.26
C GLU A 34 10.32 -0.13 13.04
N LEU A 35 10.29 1.02 12.37
CA LEU A 35 9.59 1.18 11.08
C LEU A 35 9.91 -0.08 10.30
N ILE A 36 8.88 -0.75 9.76
CA ILE A 36 9.05 -2.02 9.03
C ILE A 36 10.01 -1.71 7.89
N ARG A 37 11.29 -1.84 8.16
CA ARG A 37 12.30 -1.71 7.12
C ARG A 37 12.26 -3.01 6.34
N ASN A 38 12.11 -2.92 5.04
CA ASN A 38 12.26 -4.04 4.11
C ASN A 38 13.73 -4.54 4.08
N THR A 39 14.34 -4.79 5.26
CA THR A 39 15.79 -4.94 5.41
C THR A 39 16.28 -6.38 5.50
N LEU A 40 15.39 -7.38 5.53
CA LEU A 40 15.81 -8.77 5.67
C LEU A 40 15.49 -9.59 4.42
N GLY A 41 16.54 -10.19 3.84
CA GLY A 41 16.44 -11.14 2.73
C GLY A 41 16.35 -10.47 1.34
N HIS A 42 16.18 -11.30 0.34
CA HIS A 42 16.15 -10.91 -1.07
C HIS A 42 14.85 -10.20 -1.44
N PRO A 43 14.86 -9.30 -2.45
CA PRO A 43 13.65 -8.67 -2.97
C PRO A 43 12.67 -9.73 -3.47
N ARG A 44 11.39 -9.52 -3.20
CA ARG A 44 10.29 -10.33 -3.71
C ARG A 44 9.26 -9.40 -4.33
N LEU A 45 9.26 -9.36 -5.66
CA LEU A 45 8.47 -8.42 -6.45
C LEU A 45 7.31 -9.16 -7.10
N LEU A 46 6.10 -8.68 -6.83
CA LEU A 46 4.86 -9.22 -7.37
C LEU A 46 4.30 -8.25 -8.40
N SER A 47 3.79 -8.78 -9.50
CA SER A 47 3.14 -7.96 -10.52
C SER A 47 1.72 -7.60 -10.11
N GLY A 48 1.33 -6.34 -10.30
CA GLY A 48 -0.03 -5.86 -10.05
C GLY A 48 -0.52 -4.91 -11.11
N CYS A 49 -1.79 -4.58 -11.05
CA CYS A 49 -2.39 -3.52 -11.86
C CYS A 49 -3.36 -2.70 -11.02
N CYS A 50 -3.18 -1.39 -11.04
CA CYS A 50 -4.11 -0.44 -10.46
C CYS A 50 -5.32 -0.27 -11.39
N ALA A 51 -6.53 -0.36 -10.85
CA ALA A 51 -7.76 -0.18 -11.62
C ALA A 51 -7.82 1.19 -12.34
N TYR A 52 -7.12 2.20 -11.82
CA TYR A 52 -6.98 3.50 -12.47
C TYR A 52 -6.38 3.43 -13.88
N SER A 53 -5.60 2.40 -14.18
CA SER A 53 -5.08 2.12 -15.53
C SER A 53 -6.20 1.98 -16.55
N TYR A 54 -7.36 1.50 -16.13
CA TYR A 54 -8.55 1.31 -16.97
C TYR A 54 -9.65 2.35 -16.72
N ARG A 55 -9.33 3.52 -16.11
CA ARG A 55 -10.31 4.56 -15.72
C ARG A 55 -11.29 4.94 -16.81
N LYS A 56 -10.84 5.07 -18.06
CA LYS A 56 -11.70 5.41 -19.21
C LYS A 56 -12.77 4.35 -19.50
N TYR A 57 -12.50 3.10 -19.16
CA TYR A 57 -13.41 1.98 -19.31
C TYR A 57 -14.30 1.77 -18.10
N LEU A 58 -13.79 2.06 -16.91
CA LEU A 58 -14.49 1.85 -15.64
C LEU A 58 -15.42 3.00 -15.26
N GLU A 59 -15.10 4.24 -15.64
CA GLU A 59 -15.84 5.44 -15.23
C GLU A 59 -17.14 5.61 -16.02
N ASN A 60 -17.10 5.43 -17.33
CA ASN A 60 -18.24 5.64 -18.22
C ASN A 60 -18.33 4.57 -19.34
N GLY A 61 -17.54 3.54 -19.24
CA GLY A 61 -17.35 2.57 -20.30
C GLY A 61 -17.99 1.21 -20.01
N PRO A 62 -17.69 0.22 -20.86
CA PRO A 62 -18.28 -1.11 -20.78
C PRO A 62 -17.65 -2.02 -19.73
N MET A 63 -16.63 -1.57 -18.97
CA MET A 63 -15.91 -2.40 -17.99
C MET A 63 -16.48 -2.21 -16.59
N THR A 64 -16.77 -3.29 -15.92
CA THR A 64 -17.09 -3.34 -14.48
C THR A 64 -15.85 -3.71 -13.66
N MET A 65 -15.93 -3.64 -12.32
CA MET A 65 -14.83 -4.10 -11.46
C MET A 65 -14.67 -5.62 -11.53
N GLU A 66 -15.74 -6.34 -11.79
CA GLU A 66 -15.73 -7.78 -12.07
C GLU A 66 -14.93 -8.07 -13.37
N ASP A 67 -15.17 -7.29 -14.42
CA ASP A 67 -14.41 -7.42 -15.69
C ASP A 67 -12.94 -7.06 -15.50
N PHE A 68 -12.61 -6.07 -14.66
CA PHE A 68 -11.23 -5.72 -14.34
C PHE A 68 -10.50 -6.88 -13.62
N ILE A 69 -11.17 -7.57 -12.71
CA ILE A 69 -10.60 -8.76 -12.05
C ILE A 69 -10.33 -9.86 -13.10
N LEU A 70 -11.24 -10.10 -14.02
CA LEU A 70 -11.06 -11.08 -15.09
C LEU A 70 -9.97 -10.66 -16.09
N GLU A 71 -9.86 -9.38 -16.39
CA GLU A 71 -8.74 -8.84 -17.19
C GLU A 71 -7.39 -9.11 -16.53
N ALA A 72 -7.30 -8.99 -15.20
CA ALA A 72 -6.09 -9.29 -14.46
C ALA A 72 -5.68 -10.78 -14.55
N VAL A 73 -6.64 -11.69 -14.67
CA VAL A 73 -6.39 -13.11 -14.93
C VAL A 73 -5.77 -13.30 -16.31
N GLU A 74 -6.35 -12.69 -17.36
CA GLU A 74 -5.83 -12.76 -18.72
C GLU A 74 -4.43 -12.13 -18.85
N LEU A 75 -4.16 -11.10 -18.02
CA LEU A 75 -2.86 -10.46 -17.94
C LEU A 75 -1.83 -11.26 -17.10
N GLU A 76 -2.23 -12.38 -16.49
CA GLU A 76 -1.37 -13.25 -15.67
C GLU A 76 -0.57 -12.47 -14.61
N ILE A 77 -1.23 -11.61 -13.84
CA ILE A 77 -0.61 -10.82 -12.76
C ILE A 77 -0.93 -11.41 -11.38
N ASP A 78 -0.08 -11.07 -10.40
CA ASP A 78 -0.15 -11.65 -9.04
C ASP A 78 -1.22 -11.01 -8.16
N GLY A 79 -1.78 -9.86 -8.55
CA GLY A 79 -2.85 -9.20 -7.79
C GLY A 79 -3.37 -7.92 -8.42
N VAL A 80 -4.49 -7.43 -7.90
CA VAL A 80 -5.16 -6.22 -8.37
C VAL A 80 -5.20 -5.15 -7.28
N ASP A 81 -4.94 -3.90 -7.67
CA ASP A 81 -5.06 -2.73 -6.82
C ASP A 81 -6.38 -2.01 -7.13
N MET A 82 -7.27 -2.04 -6.15
CA MET A 82 -8.65 -1.61 -6.29
C MET A 82 -8.79 -0.09 -6.11
N THR A 83 -8.93 0.65 -7.19
CA THR A 83 -9.33 2.06 -7.11
C THR A 83 -10.82 2.13 -6.78
N THR A 84 -11.14 2.53 -5.55
CA THR A 84 -12.52 2.45 -5.01
C THR A 84 -13.53 3.37 -5.70
N TYR A 85 -13.05 4.32 -6.50
CA TYR A 85 -13.90 5.28 -7.24
C TYR A 85 -14.86 4.61 -8.23
N TYR A 86 -14.52 3.40 -8.67
CA TYR A 86 -15.25 2.63 -9.68
C TYR A 86 -16.12 1.53 -9.10
N LEU A 87 -16.15 1.41 -7.75
CA LEU A 87 -17.06 0.48 -7.09
C LEU A 87 -18.52 0.94 -7.27
N LYS A 88 -19.34 0.09 -7.84
CA LYS A 88 -20.78 0.37 -8.00
C LYS A 88 -21.55 0.36 -6.67
N SER A 89 -20.98 -0.25 -5.62
CA SER A 89 -21.58 -0.34 -4.30
C SER A 89 -20.52 -0.62 -3.23
N THR A 90 -20.78 -0.15 -2.01
CA THR A 90 -20.04 -0.51 -0.80
C THR A 90 -20.79 -1.48 0.10
N GLN A 91 -21.89 -2.06 -0.40
CA GLN A 91 -22.65 -3.07 0.37
C GLN A 91 -21.80 -4.33 0.59
N PRO A 92 -21.81 -4.91 1.79
CA PRO A 92 -20.98 -6.07 2.11
C PRO A 92 -21.15 -7.24 1.14
N SER A 93 -22.38 -7.53 0.69
CA SER A 93 -22.64 -8.61 -0.27
C SER A 93 -21.86 -8.43 -1.56
N TYR A 94 -21.83 -7.22 -2.11
CA TYR A 94 -21.10 -6.91 -3.34
C TYR A 94 -19.58 -7.02 -3.15
N LEU A 95 -19.05 -6.46 -2.07
CA LEU A 95 -17.60 -6.49 -1.79
C LEU A 95 -17.12 -7.94 -1.56
N LEU A 96 -17.89 -8.74 -0.85
CA LEU A 96 -17.58 -10.16 -0.62
C LEU A 96 -17.68 -10.99 -1.92
N GLU A 97 -18.55 -10.64 -2.85
CA GLU A 97 -18.60 -11.27 -4.17
C GLU A 97 -17.35 -10.93 -4.99
N LEU A 98 -16.89 -9.67 -5.01
CA LEU A 98 -15.63 -9.30 -5.65
C LEU A 98 -14.44 -10.04 -5.04
N ARG A 99 -14.38 -10.10 -3.71
CA ARG A 99 -13.34 -10.86 -2.99
C ARG A 99 -13.35 -12.33 -3.38
N ARG A 100 -14.53 -12.95 -3.43
CA ARG A 100 -14.69 -14.36 -3.83
C ARG A 100 -14.27 -14.58 -5.29
N LEU A 101 -14.63 -13.66 -6.20
CA LEU A 101 -14.25 -13.71 -7.61
C LEU A 101 -12.72 -13.67 -7.76
N ALA A 102 -12.08 -12.67 -7.14
CA ALA A 102 -10.63 -12.47 -7.16
C ALA A 102 -9.89 -13.70 -6.59
N PHE A 103 -10.32 -14.19 -5.42
CA PHE A 103 -9.72 -15.36 -4.77
C PHE A 103 -9.81 -16.63 -5.63
N ARG A 104 -10.99 -16.90 -6.22
CA ARG A 104 -11.19 -18.11 -7.05
C ARG A 104 -10.37 -18.10 -8.34
N ASN A 105 -9.99 -16.93 -8.80
CA ASN A 105 -9.17 -16.76 -9.99
C ASN A 105 -7.68 -16.52 -9.69
N GLY A 106 -7.27 -16.58 -8.41
CA GLY A 106 -5.87 -16.49 -8.02
C GLY A 106 -5.28 -15.08 -8.13
N VAL A 107 -6.10 -14.05 -8.20
CA VAL A 107 -5.68 -12.63 -8.29
C VAL A 107 -6.20 -11.83 -7.09
N PRO A 108 -5.62 -12.02 -5.88
CA PRO A 108 -6.07 -11.33 -4.67
C PRO A 108 -5.90 -9.81 -4.80
N PHE A 109 -6.62 -9.06 -3.96
CA PHE A 109 -6.42 -7.62 -3.88
C PHE A 109 -5.09 -7.29 -3.21
N SER A 110 -4.19 -6.61 -3.95
CA SER A 110 -2.92 -6.10 -3.44
C SER A 110 -3.10 -4.87 -2.56
N GLY A 111 -4.14 -4.09 -2.83
CA GLY A 111 -4.49 -2.87 -2.11
C GLY A 111 -5.84 -2.33 -2.54
N ALA A 112 -6.23 -1.26 -1.85
CA ALA A 112 -7.31 -0.38 -2.25
C ALA A 112 -6.82 1.07 -2.24
N ALA A 113 -7.49 1.97 -2.96
CA ALA A 113 -7.08 3.36 -3.08
C ALA A 113 -8.27 4.31 -2.95
N ILE A 114 -8.11 5.34 -2.12
CA ILE A 114 -9.11 6.39 -1.90
C ILE A 114 -8.51 7.78 -2.11
N ARG A 115 -9.39 8.77 -2.33
CA ARG A 115 -9.01 10.19 -2.30
C ARG A 115 -9.17 10.73 -0.89
N THR A 116 -8.12 11.34 -0.38
CA THR A 116 -8.10 12.06 0.89
C THR A 116 -7.44 13.43 0.71
N ASP A 117 -7.77 14.34 1.59
CA ASP A 117 -7.04 15.60 1.78
C ASP A 117 -6.79 15.78 3.27
N MET A 118 -5.63 15.30 3.74
CA MET A 118 -5.27 15.33 5.15
C MET A 118 -4.60 16.64 5.57
N CYS A 119 -4.30 17.53 4.59
CA CYS A 119 -3.60 18.80 4.82
C CYS A 119 -4.57 19.93 5.19
N GLN A 120 -5.58 19.64 6.03
CA GLN A 120 -6.64 20.59 6.41
C GLN A 120 -6.28 21.42 7.63
N PRO A 121 -6.37 22.77 7.56
CA PRO A 121 -6.14 23.64 8.72
C PRO A 121 -7.19 23.46 9.83
N ASP A 122 -8.46 23.27 9.45
CA ASP A 122 -9.56 23.10 10.38
C ASP A 122 -9.53 21.72 11.04
N PRO A 123 -9.46 21.65 12.39
CA PRO A 123 -9.51 20.37 13.10
C PRO A 123 -10.81 19.59 12.85
N THR A 124 -11.92 20.25 12.53
CA THR A 124 -13.19 19.58 12.20
C THR A 124 -13.07 18.84 10.88
N GLU A 125 -12.51 19.48 9.85
CA GLU A 125 -12.28 18.85 8.54
C GLU A 125 -11.29 17.68 8.67
N ARG A 126 -10.26 17.79 9.52
CA ARG A 126 -9.37 16.64 9.81
C ARG A 126 -10.09 15.49 10.49
N ALA A 127 -11.02 15.78 11.41
CA ALA A 127 -11.83 14.74 12.05
C ALA A 127 -12.75 14.03 11.04
N GLU A 128 -13.34 14.76 10.11
CA GLU A 128 -14.13 14.19 9.01
C GLU A 128 -13.29 13.30 8.09
N GLU A 129 -12.07 13.71 7.74
CA GLU A 129 -11.16 12.88 6.95
C GLU A 129 -10.76 11.60 7.70
N ILE A 130 -10.56 11.65 9.02
CA ILE A 130 -10.30 10.46 9.83
C ILE A 130 -11.47 9.47 9.75
N GLU A 131 -12.70 9.96 9.93
CA GLU A 131 -13.90 9.09 9.85
C GLU A 131 -14.12 8.53 8.44
N LYS A 132 -13.82 9.30 7.41
CA LYS A 132 -13.82 8.85 6.02
C LYS A 132 -12.81 7.73 5.80
N ILE A 133 -11.57 7.87 6.29
CA ILE A 133 -10.53 6.84 6.18
C ILE A 133 -10.99 5.57 6.92
N LYS A 134 -11.52 5.68 8.14
CA LYS A 134 -12.05 4.54 8.89
C LYS A 134 -13.13 3.78 8.13
N LYS A 135 -14.09 4.51 7.54
CA LYS A 135 -15.13 3.91 6.70
C LYS A 135 -14.55 3.11 5.52
N TRP A 136 -13.51 3.64 4.87
CA TRP A 136 -12.86 2.95 3.76
C TRP A 136 -11.96 1.80 4.21
N LEU A 137 -11.44 1.83 5.44
CA LEU A 137 -10.78 0.68 6.05
C LEU A 137 -11.74 -0.50 6.24
N GLU A 138 -13.01 -0.25 6.60
CA GLU A 138 -14.03 -1.31 6.63
C GLU A 138 -14.28 -1.92 5.24
N VAL A 139 -14.35 -1.10 4.20
CA VAL A 139 -14.49 -1.56 2.81
C VAL A 139 -13.26 -2.37 2.39
N THR A 140 -12.07 -1.91 2.73
CA THR A 140 -10.80 -2.59 2.41
C THR A 140 -10.70 -3.95 3.10
N ASP A 141 -11.14 -4.05 4.35
CA ASP A 141 -11.21 -5.30 5.12
C ASP A 141 -12.19 -6.30 4.46
N LEU A 142 -13.38 -5.85 4.08
CA LEU A 142 -14.36 -6.68 3.37
C LEU A 142 -13.83 -7.19 2.02
N LEU A 143 -13.10 -6.37 1.28
CA LEU A 143 -12.41 -6.78 0.06
C LEU A 143 -11.27 -7.78 0.34
N GLY A 144 -10.74 -7.81 1.56
CA GLY A 144 -9.61 -8.65 1.94
C GLY A 144 -8.26 -8.11 1.46
N ALA A 145 -8.16 -6.81 1.20
CA ALA A 145 -6.91 -6.15 0.93
C ALA A 145 -6.19 -5.74 2.23
N SER A 146 -4.86 -5.82 2.24
CA SER A 146 -4.05 -5.48 3.42
C SER A 146 -3.37 -4.11 3.32
N HIS A 147 -3.71 -3.33 2.31
CA HIS A 147 -3.16 -2.00 2.07
C HIS A 147 -4.27 -1.04 1.62
N LEU A 148 -4.25 0.20 2.14
CA LEU A 148 -5.13 1.28 1.69
C LEU A 148 -4.29 2.52 1.37
N ARG A 149 -4.27 2.92 0.10
CA ARG A 149 -3.59 4.13 -0.34
C ARG A 149 -4.42 5.38 -0.01
N VAL A 150 -3.74 6.38 0.55
CA VAL A 150 -4.28 7.70 0.89
C VAL A 150 -3.40 8.81 0.31
N PHE A 151 -3.98 10.00 0.07
CA PHE A 151 -3.23 11.20 -0.32
C PHE A 151 -2.94 12.11 0.88
N GLY A 152 -1.81 12.81 0.84
CA GLY A 152 -1.46 13.83 1.84
C GLY A 152 -2.28 15.10 1.71
N GLY A 153 -2.60 15.49 0.48
CA GLY A 153 -3.32 16.74 0.17
C GLY A 153 -2.39 17.89 -0.20
N GLU A 154 -3.00 19.03 -0.53
CA GLU A 154 -2.30 20.24 -0.91
C GLU A 154 -2.09 21.16 0.31
N VAL A 155 -0.92 21.82 0.40
CA VAL A 155 -0.69 22.82 1.44
C VAL A 155 -1.51 24.07 1.10
N PRO A 156 -2.45 24.47 1.97
CA PRO A 156 -3.28 25.64 1.72
C PRO A 156 -2.46 26.92 1.56
N LYS A 157 -2.96 27.84 0.72
CA LYS A 157 -2.29 29.12 0.49
C LYS A 157 -2.09 29.88 1.80
N GLY A 158 -0.84 30.27 2.07
CA GLY A 158 -0.45 31.00 3.28
C GLY A 158 -0.01 30.10 4.45
N ALA A 159 -0.20 28.79 4.35
CA ALA A 159 0.36 27.85 5.31
C ALA A 159 1.80 27.46 4.94
N SER A 160 2.58 27.09 5.96
CA SER A 160 3.92 26.56 5.76
C SER A 160 3.89 25.04 5.52
N GLY A 161 4.94 24.50 4.89
CA GLY A 161 5.09 23.05 4.73
C GLY A 161 5.11 22.32 6.08
N GLU A 162 5.67 22.92 7.13
CA GLU A 162 5.68 22.35 8.47
C GLU A 162 4.27 22.23 9.06
N GLN A 163 3.42 23.23 8.85
CA GLN A 163 2.01 23.16 9.24
C GLN A 163 1.28 22.06 8.49
N GLY A 164 1.52 21.95 7.17
CA GLY A 164 0.95 20.86 6.37
C GLY A 164 1.37 19.48 6.85
N ILE A 165 2.66 19.26 7.15
CA ILE A 165 3.15 18.02 7.75
C ILE A 165 2.43 17.72 9.06
N GLN A 166 2.30 18.72 9.95
CA GLN A 166 1.64 18.55 11.23
C GLN A 166 0.18 18.11 11.07
N TRP A 167 -0.59 18.73 10.17
CA TRP A 167 -1.99 18.36 9.94
C TRP A 167 -2.15 16.95 9.37
N VAL A 168 -1.27 16.57 8.45
CA VAL A 168 -1.26 15.18 7.91
C VAL A 168 -0.96 14.19 9.02
N VAL A 169 0.01 14.47 9.90
CA VAL A 169 0.34 13.60 11.04
C VAL A 169 -0.84 13.47 12.01
N GLU A 170 -1.50 14.58 12.35
CA GLU A 170 -2.68 14.59 13.23
C GLU A 170 -3.86 13.80 12.66
N THR A 171 -4.00 13.74 11.33
CA THR A 171 -5.03 12.96 10.65
C THR A 171 -4.62 11.50 10.51
N MET A 172 -3.38 11.24 10.06
CA MET A 172 -2.93 9.89 9.74
C MET A 172 -2.73 9.02 10.98
N LYS A 173 -2.26 9.59 12.09
CA LYS A 173 -1.96 8.82 13.31
C LYS A 173 -3.18 8.08 13.86
N PRO A 174 -4.32 8.74 14.19
CA PRO A 174 -5.52 8.03 14.65
C PRO A 174 -6.14 7.11 13.58
N ALA A 175 -5.95 7.42 12.30
CA ALA A 175 -6.35 6.53 11.22
C ALA A 175 -5.51 5.24 11.18
N CYS A 176 -4.19 5.33 11.43
CA CYS A 176 -3.31 4.16 11.58
C CYS A 176 -3.64 3.33 12.81
N ASP A 177 -4.01 3.95 13.94
CA ASP A 177 -4.45 3.22 15.14
C ASP A 177 -5.69 2.37 14.84
N TYR A 178 -6.62 2.90 14.04
CA TYR A 178 -7.78 2.14 13.57
C TYR A 178 -7.41 1.05 12.56
N ALA A 179 -6.54 1.37 11.59
CA ALA A 179 -6.04 0.42 10.59
C ALA A 179 -5.36 -0.79 11.24
N ALA A 180 -4.66 -0.57 12.36
CA ALA A 180 -4.04 -1.62 13.17
C ALA A 180 -5.05 -2.67 13.66
N THR A 181 -6.28 -2.26 14.00
CA THR A 181 -7.34 -3.19 14.43
C THR A 181 -7.80 -4.14 13.31
N LYS A 182 -7.50 -3.80 12.05
CA LYS A 182 -7.83 -4.56 10.84
C LYS A 182 -6.61 -5.26 10.23
N GLY A 183 -5.40 -4.98 10.70
CA GLY A 183 -4.18 -5.47 10.07
C GLY A 183 -3.91 -4.85 8.70
N ILE A 184 -4.43 -3.65 8.44
CA ILE A 184 -4.31 -2.94 7.16
C ILE A 184 -3.26 -1.83 7.29
N THR A 185 -2.36 -1.73 6.32
CA THR A 185 -1.37 -0.65 6.27
C THR A 185 -1.94 0.54 5.49
N LEU A 186 -1.84 1.75 6.05
CA LEU A 186 -2.09 3.00 5.33
C LEU A 186 -0.84 3.43 4.59
N GLY A 187 -0.90 3.44 3.26
CA GLY A 187 0.18 3.93 2.42
C GLY A 187 -0.09 5.36 1.94
N ILE A 188 0.65 6.35 2.48
CA ILE A 188 0.60 7.71 1.94
C ILE A 188 1.32 7.76 0.60
N GLU A 189 0.66 8.27 -0.44
CA GLU A 189 1.24 8.26 -1.78
C GLU A 189 2.19 9.43 -2.02
N SER A 190 3.32 9.14 -2.69
CA SER A 190 4.13 10.16 -3.36
C SER A 190 3.35 10.69 -4.56
N HIS A 191 2.52 11.72 -4.36
CA HIS A 191 1.59 12.21 -5.39
C HIS A 191 1.86 13.66 -5.80
N GLY A 192 1.61 14.58 -4.93
CA GLY A 192 1.76 16.02 -5.16
C GLY A 192 1.62 16.76 -3.84
N GLY A 193 1.44 18.06 -3.88
CA GLY A 193 1.24 18.86 -2.68
C GLY A 193 2.28 18.61 -1.62
N ILE A 194 1.84 18.27 -0.40
CA ILE A 194 2.74 18.01 0.72
C ILE A 194 3.65 16.78 0.49
N THR A 195 3.22 15.81 -0.33
CA THR A 195 3.98 14.58 -0.62
C THR A 195 4.77 14.64 -1.93
N SER A 196 4.95 15.83 -2.51
CA SER A 196 5.74 16.03 -3.73
C SER A 196 7.25 15.76 -3.55
N LYS A 197 7.73 15.66 -2.32
CA LYS A 197 9.13 15.39 -1.98
C LYS A 197 9.25 14.22 -0.99
N ALA A 198 10.18 13.32 -1.24
CA ALA A 198 10.49 12.20 -0.36
C ALA A 198 10.77 12.63 1.09
N ALA A 199 11.47 13.76 1.29
CA ALA A 199 11.77 14.26 2.62
C ALA A 199 10.52 14.52 3.47
N ASN A 200 9.45 15.07 2.87
CA ASN A 200 8.20 15.31 3.59
C ASN A 200 7.48 14.01 3.92
N ILE A 201 7.45 13.05 2.99
CA ILE A 201 6.86 11.72 3.21
C ILE A 201 7.55 11.03 4.39
N ILE A 202 8.88 11.01 4.38
CA ILE A 202 9.69 10.39 5.43
C ILE A 202 9.44 11.07 6.78
N GLU A 203 9.37 12.40 6.82
CA GLU A 203 9.12 13.16 8.04
C GLU A 203 7.71 12.88 8.59
N ILE A 204 6.69 12.84 7.71
CA ILE A 204 5.32 12.45 8.09
C ILE A 204 5.33 11.06 8.71
N LEU A 205 5.91 10.07 8.03
CA LEU A 205 5.92 8.68 8.53
C LEU A 205 6.67 8.53 9.84
N ARG A 206 7.79 9.25 10.03
CA ARG A 206 8.53 9.27 11.29
C ARG A 206 7.73 9.86 12.46
N ARG A 207 6.93 10.93 12.23
CA ARG A 207 6.08 11.56 13.24
C ARG A 207 4.81 10.76 13.53
N VAL A 208 4.24 10.10 12.53
CA VAL A 208 3.11 9.18 12.71
C VAL A 208 3.53 8.01 13.60
N ASP A 209 4.74 7.49 13.40
CA ASP A 209 5.38 6.48 14.26
C ASP A 209 4.46 5.27 14.50
N SER A 210 3.92 4.71 13.42
CA SER A 210 3.04 3.54 13.45
C SER A 210 3.56 2.43 12.53
N PRO A 211 3.54 1.15 12.96
CA PRO A 211 3.88 0.03 12.07
C PRO A 211 2.84 -0.18 10.96
N TYR A 212 1.69 0.48 11.05
CA TYR A 212 0.64 0.46 10.02
C TYR A 212 0.66 1.70 9.12
N ALA A 213 1.74 2.49 9.18
CA ALA A 213 1.99 3.60 8.26
C ALA A 213 3.10 3.23 7.29
N GLY A 214 2.91 3.53 6.01
CA GLY A 214 3.90 3.30 4.96
C GLY A 214 3.75 4.25 3.79
N CYS A 215 4.61 4.09 2.80
CA CYS A 215 4.56 4.84 1.55
C CYS A 215 3.96 3.98 0.44
N ASN A 216 2.89 4.45 -0.20
CA ASN A 216 2.52 3.99 -1.53
C ASN A 216 3.43 4.73 -2.51
N LEU A 217 4.51 4.07 -2.93
CA LEU A 217 5.54 4.69 -3.74
C LEU A 217 5.13 4.72 -5.22
N ASP A 218 4.53 5.83 -5.66
CA ASP A 218 4.41 6.11 -7.07
C ASP A 218 5.73 6.70 -7.58
N ILE A 219 6.47 5.91 -8.33
CA ILE A 219 7.80 6.27 -8.83
C ILE A 219 7.79 7.43 -9.83
N SER A 220 6.63 7.81 -10.31
CA SER A 220 6.46 8.70 -11.47
C SER A 220 6.09 10.14 -11.09
N ASN A 221 5.66 10.36 -9.87
CA ASN A 221 5.14 11.65 -9.43
C ASN A 221 6.23 12.65 -9.00
N PHE A 222 7.46 12.19 -8.78
CA PHE A 222 8.57 13.11 -8.49
C PHE A 222 8.95 13.93 -9.74
N GLN A 223 8.99 15.26 -9.59
CA GLN A 223 9.25 16.17 -10.70
C GLN A 223 10.73 16.29 -11.03
N ASP A 224 11.57 16.33 -9.99
CA ASP A 224 13.02 16.51 -10.08
C ASP A 224 13.73 15.34 -9.40
N ASP A 225 14.85 14.88 -10.00
CA ASP A 225 15.69 13.80 -9.50
C ASP A 225 14.89 12.61 -8.94
N PRO A 226 14.09 11.95 -9.78
CA PRO A 226 13.18 10.90 -9.31
C PRO A 226 13.93 9.74 -8.64
N TYR A 227 15.13 9.41 -9.10
CA TYR A 227 15.86 8.24 -8.60
C TYR A 227 16.32 8.39 -7.15
N THR A 228 16.87 9.55 -6.77
CA THR A 228 17.25 9.83 -5.39
C THR A 228 16.02 9.85 -4.48
N GLN A 229 14.90 10.37 -4.93
CA GLN A 229 13.67 10.40 -4.15
C GLN A 229 13.03 9.02 -4.01
N ILE A 230 13.03 8.22 -5.09
CA ILE A 230 12.60 6.81 -5.06
C ILE A 230 13.45 6.03 -4.06
N GLU A 231 14.79 6.11 -4.18
CA GLU A 231 15.72 5.43 -3.27
C GLU A 231 15.45 5.76 -1.80
N ALA A 232 15.24 7.03 -1.49
CA ALA A 232 14.95 7.48 -0.13
C ALA A 232 13.62 6.93 0.43
N CYS A 233 12.60 6.72 -0.44
CA CYS A 233 11.30 6.20 -0.04
C CYS A 233 11.24 4.67 0.07
N ILE A 234 12.13 3.92 -0.60
CA ILE A 234 12.09 2.45 -0.63
C ILE A 234 12.04 1.81 0.77
N PRO A 235 12.80 2.26 1.79
CA PRO A 235 12.73 1.68 3.13
C PRO A 235 11.35 1.78 3.80
N TYR A 236 10.50 2.68 3.31
CA TYR A 236 9.15 2.96 3.82
C TYR A 236 8.06 2.45 2.89
N ALA A 237 8.43 1.94 1.71
CA ALA A 237 7.47 1.53 0.70
C ALA A 237 6.72 0.26 1.10
N THR A 238 5.40 0.32 1.07
CA THR A 238 4.49 -0.81 1.36
C THR A 238 3.74 -1.27 0.13
N HIS A 239 3.70 -0.45 -0.91
CA HIS A 239 3.17 -0.72 -2.24
C HIS A 239 3.87 0.19 -3.24
N ALA A 240 3.92 -0.16 -4.53
CA ALA A 240 4.51 0.70 -5.56
C ALA A 240 3.61 0.79 -6.79
N HIS A 241 3.39 2.03 -7.27
CA HIS A 241 2.77 2.31 -8.56
C HIS A 241 3.83 2.59 -9.61
N ILE A 242 3.65 2.03 -10.79
CA ILE A 242 4.64 2.00 -11.85
C ILE A 242 4.08 2.62 -13.13
N ARG A 243 4.76 3.64 -13.63
CA ARG A 243 4.68 4.18 -14.99
C ARG A 243 6.07 4.20 -15.61
N ASP A 244 6.19 4.23 -16.91
CA ASP A 244 7.49 4.28 -17.59
C ASP A 244 7.93 5.72 -17.96
N PHE A 245 7.33 6.69 -17.28
CA PHE A 245 7.69 8.11 -17.36
C PHE A 245 7.55 8.78 -15.99
N TYR A 246 8.08 9.98 -15.80
CA TYR A 246 7.97 10.76 -14.57
C TYR A 246 7.71 12.24 -14.83
N GLY A 247 7.15 12.88 -13.82
CA GLY A 247 6.89 14.32 -13.83
C GLY A 247 5.80 14.74 -14.79
N ALA A 248 5.35 15.99 -14.68
CA ALA A 248 4.29 16.55 -15.51
C ALA A 248 4.63 16.58 -17.02
N ALA A 249 5.92 16.66 -17.35
CA ALA A 249 6.40 16.63 -18.73
C ALA A 249 6.54 15.22 -19.31
N LYS A 250 6.12 14.17 -18.59
CA LYS A 250 6.21 12.76 -18.98
C LYS A 250 7.59 12.36 -19.52
N LYS A 251 8.65 12.75 -18.80
CA LYS A 251 10.01 12.36 -19.18
C LYS A 251 10.19 10.86 -19.04
N PRO A 252 10.86 10.16 -19.97
CA PRO A 252 11.09 8.72 -19.85
C PRO A 252 11.78 8.35 -18.53
N LEU A 253 11.29 7.32 -17.84
CA LEU A 253 11.89 6.76 -16.63
C LEU A 253 12.61 5.45 -16.96
N ASP A 254 13.88 5.35 -16.57
CA ASP A 254 14.65 4.12 -16.69
C ASP A 254 14.18 3.11 -15.61
N LEU A 255 13.26 2.24 -15.99
CA LEU A 255 12.73 1.22 -15.10
C LEU A 255 13.80 0.23 -14.63
N GLU A 256 14.78 -0.09 -15.46
CA GLU A 256 15.90 -0.97 -15.07
C GLU A 256 16.68 -0.38 -13.87
N ARG A 257 16.92 0.94 -13.89
CA ARG A 257 17.53 1.64 -12.77
C ARG A 257 16.65 1.62 -11.52
N VAL A 258 15.33 1.79 -11.67
CA VAL A 258 14.39 1.72 -10.54
C VAL A 258 14.40 0.34 -9.90
N TRP A 259 14.39 -0.74 -10.70
CA TRP A 259 14.45 -2.11 -10.16
C TRP A 259 15.77 -2.43 -9.47
N LYS A 260 16.88 -1.86 -9.92
CA LYS A 260 18.15 -1.94 -9.17
C LYS A 260 18.03 -1.29 -7.80
N LEU A 261 17.38 -0.12 -7.70
CA LEU A 261 17.11 0.53 -6.42
C LEU A 261 16.20 -0.32 -5.52
N PHE A 262 15.12 -0.91 -6.05
CA PHE A 262 14.27 -1.85 -5.32
C PHE A 262 15.07 -3.05 -4.78
N ALA A 263 15.94 -3.63 -5.61
CA ALA A 263 16.77 -4.75 -5.21
C ALA A 263 17.76 -4.36 -4.10
N GLN A 264 18.44 -3.23 -4.25
CA GLN A 264 19.41 -2.70 -3.27
C GLN A 264 18.74 -2.35 -1.93
N GLY A 265 17.53 -1.76 -2.00
CA GLY A 265 16.74 -1.40 -0.82
C GLY A 265 15.95 -2.55 -0.22
N GLY A 266 16.00 -3.76 -0.82
CA GLY A 266 15.31 -4.95 -0.33
C GLY A 266 13.79 -4.87 -0.38
N TYR A 267 13.21 -4.11 -1.34
CA TYR A 267 11.77 -3.98 -1.48
C TYR A 267 11.07 -5.33 -1.69
N LYS A 268 9.98 -5.52 -0.98
CA LYS A 268 9.11 -6.70 -1.10
C LYS A 268 7.67 -6.21 -1.20
N GLY A 269 6.99 -6.60 -2.25
CA GLY A 269 5.61 -6.20 -2.45
C GLY A 269 5.22 -6.09 -3.92
N PHE A 270 4.09 -5.47 -4.15
CA PHE A 270 3.55 -5.29 -5.49
C PHE A 270 4.19 -4.12 -6.22
N THR A 271 4.48 -4.35 -7.49
CA THR A 271 4.83 -3.34 -8.49
C THR A 271 3.65 -3.24 -9.44
N SER A 272 2.67 -2.42 -9.08
CA SER A 272 1.40 -2.32 -9.79
C SER A 272 1.49 -1.33 -10.94
N ALA A 273 1.17 -1.77 -12.15
CA ALA A 273 1.02 -0.86 -13.29
C ALA A 273 -0.08 0.16 -13.01
N GLU A 274 0.24 1.44 -13.09
CA GLU A 274 -0.70 2.56 -13.11
C GLU A 274 -0.56 3.31 -14.43
N TYR A 275 -1.15 2.74 -15.47
CA TYR A 275 -0.96 3.23 -16.83
C TYR A 275 -1.65 4.57 -17.08
N GLU A 276 -0.87 5.56 -17.49
CA GLU A 276 -1.34 6.90 -17.88
C GLU A 276 -0.72 7.36 -19.21
N GLY A 277 -0.32 6.39 -20.04
CA GLY A 277 0.19 6.68 -21.39
C GLY A 277 -0.90 7.14 -22.36
N ASP A 278 -0.46 7.50 -23.56
CA ASP A 278 -1.34 8.07 -24.58
C ASP A 278 -2.07 7.00 -25.41
N GLU A 279 -1.55 5.76 -25.44
CA GLU A 279 -2.22 4.64 -26.10
C GLU A 279 -3.48 4.21 -25.35
N ASP A 280 -4.35 3.50 -26.03
CA ASP A 280 -5.48 2.84 -25.37
C ASP A 280 -5.02 1.88 -24.26
N SER A 281 -5.74 1.87 -23.12
CA SER A 281 -5.38 1.05 -21.97
C SER A 281 -5.31 -0.44 -22.28
N LYS A 282 -6.18 -0.95 -23.17
CA LYS A 282 -6.15 -2.36 -23.60
C LYS A 282 -4.87 -2.74 -24.38
N THR A 283 -4.17 -1.75 -24.89
CA THR A 283 -2.88 -1.92 -25.57
C THR A 283 -1.70 -1.56 -24.65
N GLY A 284 -1.81 -0.43 -23.96
CA GLY A 284 -0.71 0.13 -23.17
C GLY A 284 -0.45 -0.61 -21.87
N VAL A 285 -1.51 -1.06 -21.16
CA VAL A 285 -1.37 -1.82 -19.91
C VAL A 285 -0.62 -3.14 -20.12
N PRO A 286 -0.97 -4.01 -21.10
CA PRO A 286 -0.19 -5.22 -21.35
C PRO A 286 1.28 -4.97 -21.66
N LYS A 287 1.60 -3.89 -22.42
CA LYS A 287 2.99 -3.51 -22.72
C LYS A 287 3.77 -3.12 -21.48
N LEU A 288 3.16 -2.32 -20.61
CA LEU A 288 3.79 -1.91 -19.34
C LEU A 288 3.98 -3.11 -18.42
N LEU A 289 2.96 -3.96 -18.27
CA LEU A 289 3.04 -5.18 -17.47
C LEU A 289 4.09 -6.16 -17.98
N ALA A 290 4.28 -6.29 -19.27
CA ALA A 290 5.36 -7.13 -19.83
C ALA A 290 6.74 -6.65 -19.35
N LYS A 291 6.98 -5.31 -19.33
CA LYS A 291 8.21 -4.74 -18.78
C LYS A 291 8.34 -5.03 -17.27
N ILE A 292 7.28 -4.81 -16.49
CA ILE A 292 7.25 -5.04 -15.04
C ILE A 292 7.54 -6.52 -14.74
N LYS A 293 6.84 -7.46 -15.38
CA LYS A 293 7.02 -8.90 -15.16
C LYS A 293 8.45 -9.35 -15.50
N ALA A 294 9.01 -8.86 -16.61
CA ALA A 294 10.40 -9.16 -16.98
C ALA A 294 11.42 -8.66 -15.94
N LEU A 295 11.22 -7.44 -15.42
CA LEU A 295 12.07 -6.86 -14.40
C LEU A 295 11.87 -7.56 -13.04
N ASN A 296 10.63 -7.87 -12.65
CA ASN A 296 10.34 -8.65 -11.45
C ASN A 296 11.08 -10.00 -11.48
N LYS A 297 10.98 -10.73 -12.60
CA LYS A 297 11.71 -12.01 -12.79
C LYS A 297 13.22 -11.85 -12.68
N LYS A 298 13.78 -10.75 -13.19
CA LYS A 298 15.22 -10.48 -13.18
C LYS A 298 15.74 -10.12 -11.79
N TYR A 299 14.96 -9.39 -11.00
CA TYR A 299 15.39 -8.79 -9.73
C TYR A 299 14.80 -9.45 -8.49
N SER A 300 13.74 -10.25 -8.61
CA SER A 300 13.32 -11.13 -7.52
C SER A 300 14.22 -12.36 -7.50
N THR A 301 14.95 -12.53 -6.44
CA THR A 301 15.64 -13.79 -6.19
C THR A 301 14.67 -14.76 -5.51
N VAL A 302 14.50 -15.91 -6.11
CA VAL A 302 13.78 -17.05 -5.55
C VAL A 302 14.64 -17.71 -4.48
#